data_7448512b3942b58c65a10ae40bcffc25
#
_entry.id   7448512b3942b58c65a10ae40bcffc25
#
_cell.length_a   1.000
_cell.length_b   1.000
_cell.length_c   1.000
_cell.angle_alpha   90.00
_cell.angle_beta   90.00
_cell.angle_gamma   90.00
#
_symmetry.space_group_name_H-M   'P 1'
#
loop_
_entity.id
_entity.type
_entity.pdbx_description
1 polymer ?
#
loop_
_entity_poly.entity_id
_entity_poly.type
_entity_poly.pdbx_seq_one_letter_code
_entity_poly.pdbx_strand_id
1 'polypeptide(L)'
;MTNHLQPYYYVYVLLSLKDGKKYTGYTKNLSLRFEAHQKGNVLSTKHRRPLQLIYFEGCLTQEDALRREKYLKAYYGKMYLGNRLKSYLSCETKLGFTGRIGQVEK
;
A
#
# COMPACT_ATOMS: atom_id res chain seq x y z
N MET A 1 -3.43 30.68 2.20
CA MET A 1 -3.80 30.13 2.17
C MET A 1 -3.57 28.96 1.77
N THR A 2 -3.36 28.33 2.14
CA THR A 2 -3.11 27.03 1.87
C THR A 2 -3.99 26.43 0.93
N ASN A 3 -5.04 26.98 0.76
CA ASN A 3 -5.95 26.34 -0.07
C ASN A 3 -5.60 26.39 -1.49
N HIS A 4 -4.52 26.97 -1.86
CA HIS A 4 -4.15 26.85 -3.23
C HIS A 4 -3.37 25.61 -3.50
N LEU A 5 -3.18 24.76 -2.52
CA LEU A 5 -2.62 23.46 -2.80
C LEU A 5 -3.66 22.61 -3.50
N GLN A 6 -3.25 21.93 -4.55
CA GLN A 6 -4.11 21.02 -5.24
C GLN A 6 -4.40 19.82 -4.37
N PRO A 7 -5.65 19.34 -4.36
CA PRO A 7 -5.90 18.06 -3.70
C PRO A 7 -5.27 16.95 -4.52
N TYR A 8 -4.75 15.97 -3.82
CA TYR A 8 -4.15 14.83 -4.48
C TYR A 8 -5.09 13.64 -4.45
N TYR A 9 -4.93 12.78 -5.45
CA TYR A 9 -5.57 11.48 -5.48
C TYR A 9 -4.48 10.47 -5.20
N TYR A 10 -4.68 9.61 -4.21
CA TYR A 10 -3.63 8.73 -3.72
C TYR A 10 -3.79 7.30 -4.17
N VAL A 11 -2.66 6.70 -4.52
CA VAL A 11 -2.59 5.25 -4.67
C VAL A 11 -1.75 4.79 -3.50
N TYR A 12 -2.20 3.78 -2.78
CA TYR A 12 -1.52 3.36 -1.57
C TYR A 12 -1.37 1.84 -1.52
N VAL A 13 -0.39 1.38 -0.77
CA VAL A 13 -0.13 -0.04 -0.63
C VAL A 13 -0.06 -0.38 0.84
N LEU A 14 -0.83 -1.36 1.24
CA LEU A 14 -0.83 -1.87 2.61
C LEU A 14 -0.18 -3.25 2.62
N LEU A 15 0.49 -3.55 3.73
CA LEU A 15 1.02 -4.90 3.96
C LEU A 15 0.21 -5.53 5.06
N SER A 16 -0.32 -6.72 4.81
CA SER A 16 -1.01 -7.48 5.84
C SER A 16 0.03 -8.15 6.72
N LEU A 17 0.01 -7.84 8.00
CA LEU A 17 0.92 -8.48 8.92
C LEU A 17 0.44 -9.88 9.29
N LYS A 18 -0.76 -10.22 8.84
CA LYS A 18 -1.30 -11.55 9.06
C LYS A 18 -0.86 -12.54 7.99
N ASP A 19 -0.92 -12.13 6.72
CA ASP A 19 -0.59 -13.06 5.65
C ASP A 19 0.62 -12.64 4.81
N GLY A 20 1.20 -11.48 5.09
CA GLY A 20 2.39 -11.02 4.37
C GLY A 20 2.15 -10.56 2.95
N LYS A 21 0.90 -10.42 2.56
CA LYS A 21 0.58 -10.00 1.20
C LYS A 21 0.18 -8.54 1.15
N LYS A 22 0.38 -7.95 -0.01
CA LYS A 22 0.10 -6.53 -0.20
C LYS A 22 -1.31 -6.31 -0.72
N TYR A 23 -1.84 -5.15 -0.44
CA TYR A 23 -3.11 -4.68 -0.96
C TYR A 23 -2.90 -3.29 -1.54
N THR A 24 -3.33 -3.04 -2.77
CA THR A 24 -3.18 -1.73 -3.40
C THR A 24 -4.56 -1.11 -3.60
N GLY A 25 -4.69 0.16 -3.24
CA GLY A 25 -5.97 0.84 -3.34
C GLY A 25 -5.81 2.28 -3.81
N TYR A 26 -6.94 2.94 -3.95
CA TYR A 26 -7.04 4.33 -4.39
C TYR A 26 -7.94 5.08 -3.43
N THR A 27 -7.60 6.33 -3.14
CA THR A 27 -8.45 7.14 -2.28
C THR A 27 -8.17 8.62 -2.49
N LYS A 28 -9.16 9.45 -2.19
CA LYS A 28 -8.99 10.90 -2.16
C LYS A 28 -8.54 11.37 -0.78
N ASN A 29 -8.64 10.54 0.23
CA ASN A 29 -8.25 10.91 1.59
C ASN A 29 -7.51 9.76 2.23
N LEU A 30 -6.19 9.83 2.20
CA LEU A 30 -5.35 8.72 2.64
C LEU A 30 -5.52 8.41 4.13
N SER A 31 -5.56 9.44 4.97
CA SER A 31 -5.71 9.22 6.41
C SER A 31 -6.99 8.51 6.76
N LEU A 32 -8.09 9.00 6.23
CA LEU A 32 -9.38 8.40 6.54
C LEU A 32 -9.49 6.98 5.98
N ARG A 33 -8.94 6.77 4.80
CA ARG A 33 -9.02 5.45 4.18
C ARG A 33 -8.20 4.44 4.95
N PHE A 34 -6.99 4.83 5.38
CA PHE A 34 -6.16 3.93 6.17
C PHE A 34 -6.81 3.63 7.50
N GLU A 35 -7.41 4.64 8.12
CA GLU A 35 -8.14 4.44 9.36
C GLU A 35 -9.27 3.44 9.18
N ALA A 36 -10.00 3.54 8.07
CA ALA A 36 -11.08 2.59 7.79
C ALA A 36 -10.56 1.17 7.64
N HIS A 37 -9.41 1.01 6.99
CA HIS A 37 -8.79 -0.31 6.89
C HIS A 37 -8.43 -0.85 8.27
N GLN A 38 -7.85 -0.01 9.11
CA GLN A 38 -7.43 -0.45 10.45
C GLN A 38 -8.60 -0.83 11.32
N LYS A 39 -9.74 -0.16 11.14
CA LYS A 39 -10.93 -0.46 11.92
C LYS A 39 -11.71 -1.65 11.40
N GLY A 40 -11.30 -2.21 10.26
CA GLY A 40 -11.99 -3.34 9.70
C GLY A 40 -13.24 -2.97 8.91
N ASN A 41 -13.32 -1.72 8.47
CA ASN A 41 -14.49 -1.24 7.73
C ASN A 41 -14.35 -1.41 6.22
N VAL A 42 -13.25 -1.99 5.75
CA VAL A 42 -13.06 -2.25 4.33
C VAL A 42 -13.14 -3.75 4.13
N LEU A 43 -14.15 -4.17 3.41
CA LEU A 43 -14.48 -5.57 3.29
C LEU A 43 -13.32 -6.42 2.78
N SER A 44 -12.58 -5.92 1.80
CA SER A 44 -11.53 -6.71 1.17
C SER A 44 -10.32 -6.92 2.07
N THR A 45 -10.15 -6.14 3.14
CA THR A 45 -8.99 -6.31 4.02
C THR A 45 -9.34 -6.59 5.47
N LYS A 46 -10.62 -6.59 5.79
CA LYS A 46 -10.99 -6.69 7.21
C LYS A 46 -10.48 -7.97 7.87
N HIS A 47 -10.38 -9.06 7.15
CA HIS A 47 -9.88 -10.31 7.71
C HIS A 47 -8.39 -10.48 7.53
N ARG A 48 -7.72 -9.45 7.04
CA ARG A 48 -6.28 -9.49 6.82
C ARG A 48 -5.52 -8.54 7.74
N ARG A 49 -6.20 -8.01 8.74
CA ARG A 49 -5.56 -7.11 9.72
C ARG A 49 -4.64 -7.90 10.63
N PRO A 50 -3.63 -7.27 11.21
CA PRO A 50 -3.34 -5.85 11.14
C PRO A 50 -2.67 -5.47 9.85
N LEU A 51 -2.85 -4.20 9.46
CA LEU A 51 -2.34 -3.69 8.19
C LEU A 51 -1.38 -2.56 8.43
N GLN A 52 -0.35 -2.50 7.62
CA GLN A 52 0.66 -1.45 7.69
C GLN A 52 0.67 -0.68 6.38
N LEU A 53 0.61 0.64 6.44
CA LEU A 53 0.75 1.45 5.24
C LEU A 53 2.24 1.50 4.91
N ILE A 54 2.64 0.94 3.78
CA ILE A 54 4.05 0.83 3.44
C ILE A 54 4.46 1.69 2.25
N TYR A 55 3.51 2.26 1.51
CA TYR A 55 3.85 3.06 0.35
C TYR A 55 2.63 3.83 -0.13
N PHE A 56 2.85 5.03 -0.64
CA PHE A 56 1.78 5.75 -1.30
C PHE A 56 2.36 6.74 -2.30
N GLU A 57 1.53 7.11 -3.27
CA GLU A 57 1.85 8.13 -4.27
C GLU A 57 0.68 9.07 -4.39
N GLY A 58 0.95 10.32 -4.75
CA GLY A 58 -0.09 11.28 -5.00
C GLY A 58 -0.10 11.68 -6.47
N CYS A 59 -1.29 11.75 -7.04
CA CYS A 59 -1.49 12.19 -8.41
C CYS A 59 -2.42 13.39 -8.42
N LEU A 60 -2.28 14.25 -9.41
CA LEU A 60 -3.14 15.44 -9.48
C LEU A 60 -4.48 15.18 -10.12
N THR A 61 -4.63 14.08 -10.86
CA THR A 61 -5.91 13.73 -11.47
C THR A 61 -6.32 12.33 -11.05
N GLN A 62 -7.63 12.13 -11.03
CA GLN A 62 -8.17 10.84 -10.68
C GLN A 62 -7.81 9.78 -11.72
N GLU A 63 -7.82 10.17 -12.98
CA GLU A 63 -7.49 9.23 -14.05
C GLU A 63 -6.08 8.68 -13.90
N ASP A 64 -5.13 9.55 -13.56
CA ASP A 64 -3.77 9.11 -13.38
C ASP A 64 -3.66 8.17 -12.19
N ALA A 65 -4.36 8.48 -11.11
CA ALA A 65 -4.32 7.63 -9.91
C ALA A 65 -4.91 6.26 -10.20
N LEU A 66 -6.04 6.21 -10.89
CA LEU A 66 -6.68 4.93 -11.18
C LEU A 66 -5.83 4.08 -12.13
N ARG A 67 -5.18 4.73 -13.09
CA ARG A 67 -4.28 4.02 -13.99
C ARG A 67 -3.10 3.47 -13.24
N ARG A 68 -2.56 4.25 -12.30
CA ARG A 68 -1.42 3.83 -11.50
C ARG A 68 -1.79 2.68 -10.57
N GLU A 69 -2.99 2.76 -9.97
CA GLU A 69 -3.45 1.68 -9.11
C GLU A 69 -3.49 0.36 -9.88
N LYS A 70 -4.03 0.41 -11.09
CA LYS A 70 -4.11 -0.78 -11.92
C LYS A 70 -2.73 -1.32 -12.26
N TYR A 71 -1.79 -0.42 -12.56
CA TYR A 71 -0.42 -0.82 -12.87
C TYR A 71 0.24 -1.51 -11.68
N LEU A 72 0.08 -0.94 -10.49
CA LEU A 72 0.76 -1.50 -9.32
C LEU A 72 0.20 -2.86 -8.91
N LYS A 73 -1.00 -3.18 -9.37
CA LYS A 73 -1.57 -4.50 -9.10
C LYS A 73 -1.09 -5.55 -10.09
N ALA A 74 -0.50 -5.13 -11.20
CA ALA A 74 -0.07 -6.05 -12.23
C ALA A 74 1.36 -6.51 -11.98
N TYR A 75 1.83 -7.42 -12.82
CA TYR A 75 3.13 -8.06 -12.64
C TYR A 75 4.30 -7.06 -12.51
N TYR A 76 4.40 -6.15 -13.47
CA TYR A 76 5.53 -5.21 -13.42
C TYR A 76 5.41 -4.23 -12.29
N GLY A 77 4.19 -3.88 -11.91
CA GLY A 77 3.98 -3.01 -10.77
C GLY A 77 4.39 -3.66 -9.48
N LYS A 78 4.13 -4.95 -9.36
CA LYS A 78 4.57 -5.69 -8.18
C LYS A 78 6.08 -5.78 -8.12
N MET A 79 6.73 -5.93 -9.26
CA MET A 79 8.20 -5.90 -9.30
C MET A 79 8.73 -4.54 -8.90
N TYR A 80 8.08 -3.48 -9.40
CA TYR A 80 8.46 -2.13 -9.03
C TYR A 80 8.39 -1.95 -7.51
N LEU A 81 7.29 -2.38 -6.90
CA LEU A 81 7.14 -2.23 -5.46
C LEU A 81 8.17 -3.04 -4.69
N GLY A 82 8.46 -4.24 -5.15
CA GLY A 82 9.47 -5.06 -4.50
C GLY A 82 10.82 -4.38 -4.48
N ASN A 83 11.21 -3.78 -5.59
CA ASN A 83 12.46 -3.05 -5.66
C ASN A 83 12.42 -1.76 -4.87
N ARG A 84 11.31 -1.05 -4.95
CA ARG A 84 11.15 0.24 -4.28
C ARG A 84 11.20 0.09 -2.77
N LEU A 85 10.64 -1.00 -2.27
CA LEU A 85 10.51 -1.22 -0.83
C LEU A 85 11.48 -2.27 -0.30
N LYS A 86 12.55 -2.51 -1.03
CA LYS A 86 13.49 -3.57 -0.71
C LYS A 86 14.00 -3.50 0.73
N SER A 87 14.41 -2.34 1.17
CA SER A 87 14.97 -2.21 2.52
C SER A 87 13.93 -2.47 3.60
N TYR A 88 12.74 -1.95 3.39
CA TYR A 88 11.69 -2.16 4.37
C TYR A 88 11.32 -3.64 4.48
N LEU A 89 11.19 -4.31 3.34
CA LEU A 89 10.80 -5.71 3.34
C LEU A 89 11.87 -6.58 4.00
N SER A 90 13.14 -6.24 3.83
CA SER A 90 14.21 -6.94 4.53
C SER A 90 14.12 -6.72 6.02
N CYS A 91 13.77 -5.51 6.43
CA CYS A 91 13.62 -5.19 7.84
C CYS A 91 12.51 -5.99 8.48
N GLU A 92 11.41 -6.15 7.77
CA GLU A 92 10.30 -6.95 8.27
C GLU A 92 10.72 -8.38 8.54
N THR A 93 11.57 -8.91 7.68
CA THR A 93 12.10 -10.25 7.88
C THR A 93 12.90 -10.32 9.17
N LYS A 94 13.71 -9.30 9.43
CA LYS A 94 14.54 -9.29 10.63
C LYS A 94 13.72 -9.19 11.90
N LEU A 95 12.50 -8.70 11.79
CA LEU A 95 11.63 -8.63 12.94
C LEU A 95 10.93 -9.96 13.19
N GLY A 96 11.35 -11.01 12.50
CA GLY A 96 10.78 -12.31 12.72
C GLY A 96 9.47 -12.53 12.01
N PHE A 97 9.22 -11.75 11.03
CA PHE A 97 8.00 -11.86 10.28
C PHE A 97 8.02 -13.16 9.50
N THR A 98 7.00 -13.45 8.75
CA THR A 98 6.86 -14.76 8.15
C THR A 98 7.92 -15.08 7.14
N GLY A 99 8.00 -16.35 6.83
CA GLY A 99 8.91 -16.79 5.81
C GLY A 99 8.64 -16.21 4.46
N ARG A 100 7.41 -15.80 4.21
CA ARG A 100 7.11 -15.18 2.95
C ARG A 100 7.91 -13.91 2.72
N ILE A 101 8.04 -13.11 3.78
CA ILE A 101 8.82 -11.91 3.68
C ILE A 101 10.28 -12.27 3.53
N GLY A 102 10.72 -13.27 4.26
CA GLY A 102 12.09 -13.71 4.15
C GLY A 102 12.43 -14.16 2.76
N GLN A 103 11.47 -14.76 2.08
CA GLN A 103 11.70 -15.19 0.73
C GLN A 103 11.85 -14.04 -0.24
N VAL A 104 11.19 -12.97 0.04
CA VAL A 104 11.24 -11.83 -0.84
C VAL A 104 12.63 -11.28 -0.98
N GLU A 105 13.37 -11.31 0.10
CA GLU A 105 14.68 -10.71 0.05
C GLU A 105 15.74 -11.66 -0.41
N LYS A 106 15.42 -12.90 -0.54
CA LYS A 106 16.43 -13.84 -1.06
C LYS A 106 16.58 -13.71 -2.56
#